data_315d36fd17c2b395dd08c92d8075d70e
#
_entry.id   315d36fd17c2b395dd08c92d8075d70e
#
_cell.length_a   1.000
_cell.length_b   1.000
_cell.length_c   1.000
_cell.angle_alpha   90.00
_cell.angle_beta   90.00
_cell.angle_gamma   90.00
#
_symmetry.space_group_name_H-M   'P 1'
#
loop_
_entity.id
_entity.type
_entity.pdbx_description
1 polymer ?
#
loop_
_entity_poly.entity_id
_entity_poly.type
_entity_poly.pdbx_seq_one_letter_code
_entity_poly.pdbx_strand_id
1 'polypeptide(L)'
;MFWKLAALMSLIAAAFVAYPVLGRGTIRSRSLFIAASVSSLLVVPVLIYIAIGSPSLTAHAENDAKQLVNHPSAGQGGLDLEAMAIRLERKLEANPENLDGWVLLAKTYYQVEQYPKALLAFEKAVNLAPNDANLLADYADIMVLSNNGVFDGKSEKLIEQAVLSNPEHPKALMLKATVLFNHKDYKSAISIWKKLLKVEAVPESIKADIRANIEEAGKF
;
A
#
# COMPACT_ATOMS: atom_id res chain seq x y z
N MET A 1 -4.18 -4.40 34.11
CA MET A 1 -4.12 -5.71 34.78
C MET A 1 -2.79 -6.41 34.57
N PHE A 2 -2.21 -6.33 33.40
CA PHE A 2 -0.92 -6.94 32.97
C PHE A 2 0.28 -6.57 33.88
N TRP A 3 0.48 -5.30 34.21
CA TRP A 3 1.58 -4.83 35.06
C TRP A 3 1.57 -5.36 36.51
N LYS A 4 0.40 -5.64 37.07
CA LYS A 4 0.28 -6.21 38.42
C LYS A 4 0.71 -7.68 38.44
N LEU A 5 0.41 -8.43 37.36
CA LEU A 5 0.88 -9.81 37.20
C LEU A 5 2.38 -9.87 36.94
N ALA A 6 2.93 -8.98 36.13
CA ALA A 6 4.38 -8.89 35.88
C ALA A 6 5.16 -8.56 37.15
N ALA A 7 4.68 -7.64 37.98
CA ALA A 7 5.29 -7.31 39.28
C ALA A 7 5.24 -8.48 40.26
N LEU A 8 4.15 -9.22 40.32
CA LEU A 8 4.00 -10.41 41.17
C LEU A 8 4.96 -11.51 40.75
N MET A 9 5.09 -11.75 39.46
CA MET A 9 6.05 -12.75 38.91
C MET A 9 7.50 -12.37 39.18
N SER A 10 7.85 -11.09 39.08
CA SER A 10 9.19 -10.60 39.41
C SER A 10 9.54 -10.79 40.89
N LEU A 11 8.57 -10.58 41.78
CA LEU A 11 8.76 -10.81 43.23
C LEU A 11 8.94 -12.29 43.56
N ILE A 12 8.20 -13.19 42.91
CA ILE A 12 8.33 -14.65 43.08
C ILE A 12 9.69 -15.11 42.54
N ALA A 13 10.15 -14.61 41.40
CA ALA A 13 11.47 -14.92 40.84
C ALA A 13 12.59 -14.43 41.75
N ALA A 14 12.49 -13.22 42.32
CA ALA A 14 13.47 -12.70 43.25
C ALA A 14 13.54 -13.51 44.55
N ALA A 15 12.40 -13.96 45.09
CA ALA A 15 12.35 -14.83 46.27
C ALA A 15 12.98 -16.19 46.00
N PHE A 16 12.80 -16.76 44.83
CA PHE A 16 13.37 -18.04 44.41
C PHE A 16 14.90 -17.98 44.27
N VAL A 17 15.45 -16.83 43.81
CA VAL A 17 16.89 -16.59 43.71
C VAL A 17 17.52 -16.32 45.08
N ALA A 18 16.82 -15.61 45.94
CA ALA A 18 17.33 -15.22 47.26
C ALA A 18 17.32 -16.38 48.29
N TYR A 19 16.38 -17.32 48.17
CA TYR A 19 16.18 -18.42 49.12
C TYR A 19 17.43 -19.30 49.33
N PRO A 20 18.14 -19.78 48.24
CA PRO A 20 19.35 -20.61 48.42
C PRO A 20 20.56 -19.84 48.96
N VAL A 21 20.56 -18.51 48.87
CA VAL A 21 21.64 -17.64 49.37
C VAL A 21 21.48 -17.41 50.88
N LEU A 22 20.28 -17.32 51.40
CA LEU A 22 19.93 -17.08 52.79
C LEU A 22 19.80 -18.37 53.64
N GLY A 23 19.62 -19.53 53.02
CA GLY A 23 19.39 -20.78 53.70
C GLY A 23 20.69 -21.57 53.96
N ARG A 24 20.82 -22.14 55.18
CA ARG A 24 21.93 -23.05 55.57
C ARG A 24 21.83 -24.48 54.98
N GLY A 25 21.58 -24.58 53.68
CA GLY A 25 21.41 -25.89 52.98
C GLY A 25 22.77 -26.54 52.61
N THR A 26 22.78 -27.89 52.50
CA THR A 26 23.98 -28.67 52.08
C THR A 26 24.26 -28.44 50.60
N ILE A 27 25.51 -28.64 50.15
CA ILE A 27 25.98 -28.39 48.76
C ILE A 27 25.15 -29.17 47.72
N ARG A 28 24.64 -30.34 48.07
CA ARG A 28 23.84 -31.19 47.18
C ARG A 28 22.45 -30.64 46.92
N SER A 29 21.84 -29.94 47.87
CA SER A 29 20.56 -29.27 47.67
C SER A 29 20.71 -27.99 46.81
N ARG A 30 21.83 -27.27 46.90
CA ARG A 30 22.10 -26.06 46.10
C ARG A 30 22.18 -26.36 44.60
N SER A 31 22.82 -27.45 44.17
CA SER A 31 22.92 -27.80 42.75
C SER A 31 21.56 -28.17 42.13
N LEU A 32 20.70 -28.85 42.90
CA LEU A 32 19.32 -29.13 42.46
C LEU A 32 18.47 -27.88 42.33
N PHE A 33 18.60 -26.91 43.25
CA PHE A 33 17.86 -25.64 43.17
C PHE A 33 18.35 -24.74 42.02
N ILE A 34 19.65 -24.70 41.73
CA ILE A 34 20.21 -23.98 40.59
C ILE A 34 19.71 -24.60 39.27
N ALA A 35 19.71 -25.92 39.14
CA ALA A 35 19.20 -26.61 37.97
C ALA A 35 17.68 -26.35 37.76
N ALA A 36 16.89 -26.37 38.83
CA ALA A 36 15.46 -26.06 38.77
C ALA A 36 15.18 -24.62 38.42
N SER A 37 15.97 -23.66 38.90
CA SER A 37 15.78 -22.21 38.58
C SER A 37 16.16 -21.87 37.14
N VAL A 38 17.22 -22.49 36.60
CA VAL A 38 17.61 -22.32 35.18
C VAL A 38 16.56 -22.95 34.25
N SER A 39 16.04 -24.14 34.59
CA SER A 39 14.96 -24.79 33.85
C SER A 39 13.68 -23.96 33.83
N SER A 40 13.30 -23.34 34.96
CA SER A 40 12.13 -22.44 35.06
C SER A 40 12.29 -21.19 34.20
N LEU A 41 13.51 -20.64 34.07
CA LEU A 41 13.79 -19.43 33.30
C LEU A 41 13.62 -19.66 31.79
N LEU A 42 13.80 -20.91 31.31
CA LEU A 42 13.64 -21.27 29.91
C LEU A 42 12.22 -21.81 29.59
N VAL A 43 11.62 -22.54 30.49
CA VAL A 43 10.32 -23.22 30.25
C VAL A 43 9.13 -22.24 30.40
N VAL A 44 9.19 -21.35 31.40
CA VAL A 44 8.07 -20.41 31.65
C VAL A 44 7.85 -19.43 30.51
N PRO A 45 8.83 -18.77 29.88
CA PRO A 45 8.62 -17.93 28.70
C PRO A 45 8.05 -18.70 27.50
N VAL A 46 8.50 -19.94 27.30
CA VAL A 46 8.00 -20.81 26.21
C VAL A 46 6.52 -21.17 26.44
N LEU A 47 6.14 -21.52 27.66
CA LEU A 47 4.75 -21.81 28.02
C LEU A 47 3.86 -20.56 27.93
N ILE A 48 4.37 -19.39 28.32
CA ILE A 48 3.67 -18.10 28.15
C ILE A 48 3.51 -17.78 26.65
N TYR A 49 4.54 -18.02 25.85
CA TYR A 49 4.48 -17.82 24.40
C TYR A 49 3.45 -18.78 23.75
N ILE A 50 3.38 -20.04 24.18
CA ILE A 50 2.38 -21.01 23.68
C ILE A 50 0.97 -20.67 24.14
N ALA A 51 0.81 -20.13 25.36
CA ALA A 51 -0.52 -19.82 25.94
C ALA A 51 -1.08 -18.46 25.48
N ILE A 52 -0.23 -17.47 25.18
CA ILE A 52 -0.62 -16.11 24.82
C ILE A 52 -0.28 -15.79 23.35
N GLY A 53 0.76 -16.42 22.80
CA GLY A 53 1.09 -16.35 21.37
C GLY A 53 0.03 -17.12 20.59
N SER A 54 -0.78 -16.41 19.80
CA SER A 54 -1.82 -17.03 18.98
C SER A 54 -1.16 -17.91 17.88
N PRO A 55 -1.10 -19.24 18.04
CA PRO A 55 -0.56 -20.14 17.01
C PRO A 55 -1.39 -20.12 15.71
N SER A 56 -2.58 -19.50 15.76
CA SER A 56 -3.43 -19.29 14.58
C SER A 56 -2.80 -18.36 13.54
N LEU A 57 -1.96 -17.40 13.92
CA LEU A 57 -1.29 -16.49 12.95
C LEU A 57 -0.21 -17.21 12.14
N THR A 58 0.51 -18.14 12.75
CA THR A 58 1.54 -18.93 12.03
C THR A 58 0.91 -20.03 11.18
N ALA A 59 -0.17 -20.66 11.63
CA ALA A 59 -0.90 -21.68 10.85
C ALA A 59 -1.62 -21.06 9.62
N HIS A 60 -2.14 -19.84 9.73
CA HIS A 60 -2.71 -19.12 8.58
C HIS A 60 -1.62 -18.71 7.59
N ALA A 61 -0.48 -18.19 8.08
CA ALA A 61 0.64 -17.83 7.21
C ALA A 61 1.23 -19.05 6.48
N GLU A 62 1.28 -20.22 7.13
CA GLU A 62 1.79 -21.45 6.52
C GLU A 62 0.80 -22.09 5.53
N ASN A 63 -0.52 -22.00 5.79
CA ASN A 63 -1.54 -22.44 4.84
C ASN A 63 -1.65 -21.50 3.64
N ASP A 64 -1.52 -20.19 3.85
CA ASP A 64 -1.46 -19.20 2.78
C ASP A 64 -0.19 -19.36 1.93
N ALA A 65 0.95 -19.70 2.55
CA ALA A 65 2.18 -20.02 1.84
C ALA A 65 2.08 -21.34 1.04
N LYS A 66 1.42 -22.36 1.57
CA LYS A 66 1.20 -23.64 0.86
C LYS A 66 0.21 -23.53 -0.30
N GLN A 67 -0.79 -22.66 -0.21
CA GLN A 67 -1.68 -22.37 -1.34
C GLN A 67 -0.96 -21.61 -2.47
N LEU A 68 0.06 -20.80 -2.15
CA LEU A 68 0.87 -20.08 -3.13
C LEU A 68 1.83 -20.97 -3.93
N VAL A 69 2.26 -22.09 -3.35
CA VAL A 69 3.21 -23.04 -3.99
C VAL A 69 2.52 -23.98 -4.98
N ASN A 70 1.20 -24.16 -4.89
CA ASN A 70 0.46 -25.15 -5.67
C ASN A 70 -0.23 -24.60 -6.93
N HIS A 71 0.08 -23.36 -7.36
CA HIS A 71 -0.39 -22.89 -8.67
C HIS A 71 0.71 -23.05 -9.72
N PRO A 72 0.43 -23.76 -10.83
CA PRO A 72 1.39 -23.92 -11.92
C PRO A 72 1.69 -22.57 -12.56
N SER A 73 2.97 -22.29 -12.66
CA SER A 73 3.62 -21.12 -13.22
C SER A 73 3.07 -20.66 -14.58
N ALA A 74 2.46 -19.49 -14.56
CA ALA A 74 2.42 -18.63 -15.73
C ALA A 74 2.97 -17.26 -15.28
N GLY A 75 4.07 -16.79 -15.87
CA GLY A 75 4.68 -15.47 -15.71
C GLY A 75 4.77 -14.95 -14.26
N GLN A 76 5.80 -15.32 -13.56
CA GLN A 76 5.95 -15.17 -12.08
C GLN A 76 5.64 -13.78 -11.49
N GLY A 77 5.71 -12.68 -12.26
CA GLY A 77 5.44 -11.33 -11.74
C GLY A 77 3.96 -10.95 -11.66
N GLY A 78 3.13 -11.37 -12.61
CA GLY A 78 1.72 -10.98 -12.68
C GLY A 78 0.83 -11.71 -11.66
N LEU A 79 1.08 -12.99 -11.40
CA LEU A 79 0.34 -13.80 -10.42
C LEU A 79 0.58 -13.34 -8.99
N ASP A 80 1.79 -12.90 -8.68
CA ASP A 80 2.13 -12.37 -7.36
C ASP A 80 1.42 -11.04 -7.10
N LEU A 81 1.31 -10.17 -8.12
CA LEU A 81 0.60 -8.89 -8.01
C LEU A 81 -0.91 -9.08 -7.86
N GLU A 82 -1.51 -10.03 -8.59
CA GLU A 82 -2.93 -10.33 -8.46
C GLU A 82 -3.27 -10.92 -7.08
N ALA A 83 -2.47 -11.86 -6.59
CA ALA A 83 -2.61 -12.41 -5.25
C ALA A 83 -2.42 -11.33 -4.17
N MET A 84 -1.50 -10.38 -4.38
CA MET A 84 -1.30 -9.24 -3.49
C MET A 84 -2.52 -8.30 -3.51
N ALA A 85 -3.08 -8.02 -4.69
CA ALA A 85 -4.30 -7.22 -4.83
C ALA A 85 -5.47 -7.82 -4.05
N ILE A 86 -5.74 -9.12 -4.19
CA ILE A 86 -6.83 -9.82 -3.48
C ILE A 86 -6.65 -9.75 -1.96
N ARG A 87 -5.40 -9.89 -1.46
CA ARG A 87 -5.13 -9.77 -0.01
C ARG A 87 -5.33 -8.34 0.49
N LEU A 88 -4.93 -7.36 -0.31
CA LEU A 88 -5.09 -5.95 0.02
C LEU A 88 -6.56 -5.56 0.03
N GLU A 89 -7.35 -6.03 -0.94
CA GLU A 89 -8.79 -5.81 -1.02
C GLU A 89 -9.49 -6.26 0.26
N ARG A 90 -9.24 -7.51 0.72
CA ARG A 90 -9.78 -8.01 2.00
C ARG A 90 -9.39 -7.16 3.22
N LYS A 91 -8.16 -6.64 3.25
CA LYS A 91 -7.73 -5.73 4.33
C LYS A 91 -8.47 -4.40 4.30
N LEU A 92 -8.79 -3.91 3.11
CA LEU A 92 -9.50 -2.65 2.92
C LEU A 92 -10.99 -2.78 3.23
N GLU A 93 -11.60 -3.96 3.04
CA GLU A 93 -12.96 -4.24 3.53
C GLU A 93 -13.06 -4.07 5.07
N ALA A 94 -12.02 -4.46 5.79
CA ALA A 94 -11.94 -4.29 7.25
C ALA A 94 -11.50 -2.88 7.68
N ASN A 95 -10.84 -2.11 6.80
CA ASN A 95 -10.36 -0.76 7.06
C ASN A 95 -10.61 0.15 5.84
N PRO A 96 -11.85 0.53 5.57
CA PRO A 96 -12.24 1.27 4.37
C PRO A 96 -11.71 2.70 4.30
N GLU A 97 -11.28 3.28 5.42
CA GLU A 97 -10.73 4.64 5.50
C GLU A 97 -9.25 4.72 5.13
N ASN A 98 -8.62 3.61 4.76
CA ASN A 98 -7.21 3.58 4.39
C ASN A 98 -7.01 4.06 2.94
N LEU A 99 -6.81 5.37 2.77
CA LEU A 99 -6.57 6.01 1.48
C LEU A 99 -5.38 5.38 0.73
N ASP A 100 -4.23 5.28 1.39
CA ASP A 100 -3.01 4.74 0.76
C ASP A 100 -3.20 3.30 0.29
N GLY A 101 -3.96 2.54 1.04
CA GLY A 101 -4.33 1.17 0.66
C GLY A 101 -5.18 1.13 -0.60
N TRP A 102 -6.18 1.99 -0.75
CA TRP A 102 -7.00 2.06 -1.96
C TRP A 102 -6.19 2.52 -3.17
N VAL A 103 -5.29 3.50 -2.99
CA VAL A 103 -4.37 3.95 -4.06
C VAL A 103 -3.44 2.82 -4.50
N LEU A 104 -2.88 2.08 -3.55
CA LEU A 104 -2.01 0.94 -3.84
C LEU A 104 -2.77 -0.16 -4.58
N LEU A 105 -3.99 -0.47 -4.13
CA LEU A 105 -4.85 -1.47 -4.78
C LEU A 105 -5.17 -1.07 -6.22
N ALA A 106 -5.55 0.18 -6.44
CA ALA A 106 -5.85 0.72 -7.76
C ALA A 106 -4.66 0.59 -8.71
N LYS A 107 -3.47 0.99 -8.25
CA LYS A 107 -2.23 0.88 -9.03
C LYS A 107 -1.83 -0.58 -9.29
N THR A 108 -2.07 -1.47 -8.34
CA THR A 108 -1.79 -2.90 -8.52
C THR A 108 -2.72 -3.51 -9.57
N TYR A 109 -4.03 -3.22 -9.51
CA TYR A 109 -4.98 -3.66 -10.54
C TYR A 109 -4.68 -3.07 -11.91
N TYR A 110 -4.21 -1.82 -11.98
CA TYR A 110 -3.76 -1.22 -13.22
C TYR A 110 -2.57 -1.98 -13.84
N GLN A 111 -1.58 -2.35 -13.03
CA GLN A 111 -0.39 -3.09 -13.49
C GLN A 111 -0.72 -4.48 -14.04
N VAL A 112 -1.77 -5.12 -13.54
CA VAL A 112 -2.25 -6.41 -14.05
C VAL A 112 -3.38 -6.25 -15.06
N GLU A 113 -3.57 -5.05 -15.61
CA GLU A 113 -4.54 -4.69 -16.65
C GLU A 113 -6.02 -4.96 -16.28
N GLN A 114 -6.30 -5.11 -14.97
CA GLN A 114 -7.66 -5.23 -14.47
C GLN A 114 -8.31 -3.84 -14.29
N TYR A 115 -8.43 -3.08 -15.38
CA TYR A 115 -8.92 -1.71 -15.37
C TYR A 115 -10.26 -1.51 -14.65
N PRO A 116 -11.29 -2.37 -14.79
CA PRO A 116 -12.54 -2.18 -14.06
C PRO A 116 -12.34 -2.20 -12.54
N LYS A 117 -11.48 -3.07 -12.00
CA LYS A 117 -11.18 -3.12 -10.58
C LYS A 117 -10.32 -1.94 -10.15
N ALA A 118 -9.36 -1.51 -10.98
CA ALA A 118 -8.58 -0.31 -10.73
C ALA A 118 -9.48 0.92 -10.58
N LEU A 119 -10.47 1.08 -11.47
CA LEU A 119 -11.42 2.19 -11.42
C LEU A 119 -12.24 2.20 -10.12
N LEU A 120 -12.71 1.03 -9.66
CA LEU A 120 -13.45 0.93 -8.39
C LEU A 120 -12.58 1.32 -7.20
N ALA A 121 -11.32 0.89 -7.18
CA ALA A 121 -10.39 1.26 -6.11
C ALA A 121 -10.03 2.75 -6.15
N PHE A 122 -9.82 3.36 -7.33
CA PHE A 122 -9.66 4.80 -7.48
C PHE A 122 -10.88 5.59 -7.04
N GLU A 123 -12.08 5.13 -7.34
CA GLU A 123 -13.32 5.76 -6.87
C GLU A 123 -13.39 5.80 -5.34
N LYS A 124 -13.02 4.72 -4.65
CA LYS A 124 -12.91 4.69 -3.19
C LYS A 124 -11.86 5.68 -2.69
N ALA A 125 -10.70 5.73 -3.31
CA ALA A 125 -9.64 6.66 -2.93
C ALA A 125 -10.06 8.13 -3.13
N VAL A 126 -10.67 8.47 -4.27
CA VAL A 126 -11.16 9.84 -4.55
C VAL A 126 -12.27 10.25 -3.58
N ASN A 127 -13.15 9.32 -3.16
CA ASN A 127 -14.16 9.64 -2.14
C ASN A 127 -13.53 10.01 -0.78
N LEU A 128 -12.37 9.43 -0.45
CA LEU A 128 -11.63 9.76 0.78
C LEU A 128 -10.82 11.07 0.64
N ALA A 129 -10.35 11.39 -0.56
CA ALA A 129 -9.54 12.57 -0.83
C ALA A 129 -9.99 13.28 -2.14
N PRO A 130 -11.16 13.93 -2.14
CA PRO A 130 -11.81 14.42 -3.36
C PRO A 130 -11.08 15.59 -4.04
N ASN A 131 -10.13 16.23 -3.37
CA ASN A 131 -9.36 17.35 -3.89
C ASN A 131 -7.87 17.01 -4.11
N ASP A 132 -7.49 15.74 -4.07
CA ASP A 132 -6.12 15.34 -4.39
C ASP A 132 -5.92 15.32 -5.92
N ALA A 133 -5.11 16.26 -6.42
CA ALA A 133 -4.87 16.42 -7.85
C ALA A 133 -4.16 15.21 -8.48
N ASN A 134 -3.29 14.51 -7.72
CA ASN A 134 -2.63 13.29 -8.21
C ASN A 134 -3.66 12.17 -8.41
N LEU A 135 -4.52 11.97 -7.40
CA LEU A 135 -5.58 10.96 -7.46
C LEU A 135 -6.57 11.20 -8.57
N LEU A 136 -7.04 12.43 -8.70
CA LEU A 136 -7.98 12.82 -9.75
C LEU A 136 -7.38 12.61 -11.13
N ALA A 137 -6.11 13.02 -11.34
CA ALA A 137 -5.42 12.83 -12.61
C ALA A 137 -5.14 11.35 -12.91
N ASP A 138 -4.74 10.55 -11.91
CA ASP A 138 -4.53 9.11 -12.06
C ASP A 138 -5.84 8.39 -12.39
N TYR A 139 -6.93 8.73 -11.71
CA TYR A 139 -8.24 8.15 -11.98
C TYR A 139 -8.75 8.48 -13.39
N ALA A 140 -8.63 9.75 -13.81
CA ALA A 140 -9.00 10.17 -15.16
C ALA A 140 -8.20 9.43 -16.25
N ASP A 141 -6.89 9.28 -16.04
CA ASP A 141 -5.99 8.59 -16.97
C ASP A 141 -6.39 7.12 -17.16
N ILE A 142 -6.65 6.41 -16.05
CA ILE A 142 -7.10 5.01 -16.10
C ILE A 142 -8.50 4.89 -16.76
N MET A 143 -9.39 5.86 -16.55
CA MET A 143 -10.68 5.88 -17.25
C MET A 143 -10.50 5.98 -18.77
N VAL A 144 -9.63 6.89 -19.21
CA VAL A 144 -9.33 7.07 -20.63
C VAL A 144 -8.70 5.81 -21.21
N LEU A 145 -7.76 5.18 -20.51
CA LEU A 145 -7.14 3.91 -20.92
C LEU A 145 -8.16 2.77 -21.00
N SER A 146 -9.04 2.65 -20.02
CA SER A 146 -10.09 1.62 -20.02
C SER A 146 -11.14 1.82 -21.12
N ASN A 147 -11.26 3.04 -21.63
CA ASN A 147 -12.16 3.44 -22.72
C ASN A 147 -11.42 3.59 -24.07
N ASN A 148 -10.36 2.80 -24.29
CA ASN A 148 -9.57 2.78 -25.53
C ASN A 148 -9.01 4.17 -25.93
N GLY A 149 -8.64 4.98 -24.98
CA GLY A 149 -8.08 6.31 -25.22
C GLY A 149 -9.12 7.42 -25.46
N VAL A 150 -10.41 7.11 -25.31
CA VAL A 150 -11.50 8.09 -25.51
C VAL A 150 -11.81 8.82 -24.21
N PHE A 151 -11.73 10.14 -24.27
CA PHE A 151 -12.18 11.00 -23.18
C PHE A 151 -13.71 11.11 -23.18
N ASP A 152 -14.30 10.90 -22.02
CA ASP A 152 -15.73 11.08 -21.79
C ASP A 152 -16.00 12.21 -20.79
N GLY A 153 -17.25 12.58 -20.64
CA GLY A 153 -17.61 13.70 -19.75
C GLY A 153 -17.27 13.47 -18.27
N LYS A 154 -17.05 12.22 -17.82
CA LYS A 154 -16.62 11.93 -16.44
C LYS A 154 -15.12 12.10 -16.31
N SER A 155 -14.33 11.58 -17.23
CA SER A 155 -12.88 11.77 -17.25
C SER A 155 -12.49 13.23 -17.41
N GLU A 156 -13.20 13.97 -18.29
CA GLU A 156 -12.96 15.41 -18.46
C GLU A 156 -13.24 16.22 -17.19
N LYS A 157 -14.31 15.90 -16.45
CA LYS A 157 -14.62 16.54 -15.17
C LYS A 157 -13.53 16.26 -14.11
N LEU A 158 -13.03 15.04 -14.04
CA LEU A 158 -11.93 14.69 -13.13
C LEU A 158 -10.65 15.47 -13.47
N ILE A 159 -10.35 15.60 -14.75
CA ILE A 159 -9.22 16.40 -15.24
C ILE A 159 -9.38 17.87 -14.83
N GLU A 160 -10.57 18.43 -15.01
CA GLU A 160 -10.85 19.80 -14.57
C GLU A 160 -10.67 19.99 -13.08
N GLN A 161 -11.23 19.09 -12.27
CA GLN A 161 -11.05 19.10 -10.82
C GLN A 161 -9.57 18.98 -10.42
N ALA A 162 -8.80 18.11 -11.09
CA ALA A 162 -7.37 17.98 -10.85
C ALA A 162 -6.62 19.29 -11.11
N VAL A 163 -6.92 19.96 -12.23
CA VAL A 163 -6.32 21.27 -12.58
C VAL A 163 -6.77 22.37 -11.62
N LEU A 164 -8.02 22.35 -11.15
CA LEU A 164 -8.50 23.30 -10.14
C LEU A 164 -7.82 23.08 -8.79
N SER A 165 -7.62 21.83 -8.39
CA SER A 165 -6.94 21.47 -7.13
C SER A 165 -5.44 21.83 -7.15
N ASN A 166 -4.78 21.61 -8.30
CA ASN A 166 -3.40 22.03 -8.51
C ASN A 166 -3.18 22.50 -9.96
N PRO A 167 -3.19 23.83 -10.20
CA PRO A 167 -3.02 24.42 -11.54
C PRO A 167 -1.65 24.18 -12.20
N GLU A 168 -0.70 23.64 -11.47
CA GLU A 168 0.65 23.31 -11.95
C GLU A 168 0.92 21.82 -12.03
N HIS A 169 -0.09 20.99 -11.75
CA HIS A 169 0.08 19.54 -11.76
C HIS A 169 0.38 19.01 -13.18
N PRO A 170 1.57 18.45 -13.44
CA PRO A 170 2.00 18.17 -14.82
C PRO A 170 1.09 17.19 -15.56
N LYS A 171 0.70 16.09 -14.91
CA LYS A 171 -0.19 15.07 -15.49
C LYS A 171 -1.58 15.63 -15.80
N ALA A 172 -2.17 16.39 -14.88
CA ALA A 172 -3.48 16.99 -15.08
C ALA A 172 -3.47 17.99 -16.25
N LEU A 173 -2.41 18.81 -16.35
CA LEU A 173 -2.21 19.73 -17.46
C LEU A 173 -2.01 19.01 -18.79
N MET A 174 -1.26 17.89 -18.80
CA MET A 174 -1.08 17.07 -19.98
C MET A 174 -2.43 16.53 -20.49
N LEU A 175 -3.21 15.91 -19.60
CA LEU A 175 -4.53 15.39 -19.94
C LEU A 175 -5.46 16.50 -20.41
N LYS A 176 -5.48 17.69 -19.76
CA LYS A 176 -6.28 18.84 -20.17
C LYS A 176 -5.91 19.34 -21.56
N ALA A 177 -4.62 19.42 -21.87
CA ALA A 177 -4.17 19.84 -23.20
C ALA A 177 -4.60 18.84 -24.28
N THR A 178 -4.56 17.53 -23.97
CA THR A 178 -5.04 16.48 -24.89
C THR A 178 -6.56 16.58 -25.11
N VAL A 179 -7.35 16.82 -24.07
CA VAL A 179 -8.79 17.08 -24.21
C VAL A 179 -9.05 18.28 -25.13
N LEU A 180 -8.36 19.38 -24.92
CA LEU A 180 -8.52 20.58 -25.75
C LEU A 180 -8.13 20.33 -27.22
N PHE A 181 -7.06 19.56 -27.45
CA PHE A 181 -6.67 19.17 -28.79
C PHE A 181 -7.75 18.32 -29.48
N ASN A 182 -8.33 17.35 -28.77
CA ASN A 182 -9.43 16.52 -29.29
C ASN A 182 -10.69 17.34 -29.58
N HIS A 183 -10.94 18.38 -28.80
CA HIS A 183 -12.03 19.34 -29.06
C HIS A 183 -11.67 20.41 -30.12
N LYS A 184 -10.49 20.29 -30.78
CA LYS A 184 -9.98 21.21 -31.80
C LYS A 184 -9.67 22.62 -31.29
N ASP A 185 -9.59 22.81 -29.98
CA ASP A 185 -9.04 24.04 -29.39
C ASP A 185 -7.52 23.99 -29.34
N TYR A 186 -6.92 23.97 -30.51
CA TYR A 186 -5.47 23.85 -30.69
C TYR A 186 -4.70 24.97 -30.01
N LYS A 187 -5.25 26.20 -30.02
CA LYS A 187 -4.61 27.35 -29.42
C LYS A 187 -4.43 27.18 -27.92
N SER A 188 -5.47 26.76 -27.23
CA SER A 188 -5.43 26.51 -25.78
C SER A 188 -4.55 25.31 -25.45
N ALA A 189 -4.61 24.23 -26.22
CA ALA A 189 -3.75 23.06 -26.06
C ALA A 189 -2.27 23.43 -26.14
N ILE A 190 -1.86 24.16 -27.18
CA ILE A 190 -0.50 24.66 -27.38
C ILE A 190 -0.04 25.54 -26.21
N SER A 191 -0.91 26.39 -25.70
CA SER A 191 -0.61 27.25 -24.55
C SER A 191 -0.24 26.43 -23.30
N ILE A 192 -1.02 25.40 -23.01
CA ILE A 192 -0.76 24.50 -21.86
C ILE A 192 0.51 23.70 -22.08
N TRP A 193 0.71 23.12 -23.25
CA TRP A 193 1.92 22.36 -23.57
C TRP A 193 3.20 23.24 -23.49
N LYS A 194 3.14 24.50 -23.95
CA LYS A 194 4.25 25.44 -23.75
C LYS A 194 4.53 25.76 -22.29
N LYS A 195 3.49 25.78 -21.43
CA LYS A 195 3.66 25.91 -19.98
C LYS A 195 4.38 24.66 -19.42
N LEU A 196 3.97 23.45 -19.82
CA LEU A 196 4.56 22.20 -19.38
C LEU A 196 6.06 22.05 -19.76
N LEU A 197 6.47 22.54 -20.94
CA LEU A 197 7.87 22.53 -21.34
C LEU A 197 8.79 23.30 -20.39
N LYS A 198 8.26 24.26 -19.62
CA LYS A 198 9.00 25.05 -18.64
C LYS A 198 9.06 24.40 -17.27
N VAL A 199 8.28 23.35 -17.03
CA VAL A 199 8.25 22.62 -15.73
C VAL A 199 9.46 21.73 -15.67
N GLU A 200 10.33 21.93 -14.69
CA GLU A 200 11.57 21.17 -14.51
C GLU A 200 11.31 19.71 -14.21
N ALA A 201 10.26 19.42 -13.44
CA ALA A 201 9.86 18.05 -13.05
C ALA A 201 9.38 17.18 -14.23
N VAL A 202 9.13 17.75 -15.43
CA VAL A 202 8.74 16.97 -16.61
C VAL A 202 9.99 16.39 -17.29
N PRO A 203 10.09 15.05 -17.42
CA PRO A 203 11.22 14.39 -18.07
C PRO A 203 11.42 14.84 -19.52
N GLU A 204 12.67 14.85 -20.01
CA GLU A 204 12.98 15.27 -21.39
C GLU A 204 12.31 14.36 -22.45
N SER A 205 12.11 13.09 -22.18
CA SER A 205 11.35 12.21 -23.07
C SER A 205 9.92 12.72 -23.27
N ILE A 206 9.24 13.08 -22.20
CA ILE A 206 7.89 13.64 -22.24
C ILE A 206 7.89 15.03 -22.91
N LYS A 207 8.92 15.84 -22.66
CA LYS A 207 9.06 17.14 -23.37
C LYS A 207 9.22 16.99 -24.88
N ALA A 208 9.86 15.89 -25.33
CA ALA A 208 9.94 15.60 -26.76
C ALA A 208 8.56 15.31 -27.36
N ASP A 209 7.73 14.49 -26.68
CA ASP A 209 6.35 14.23 -27.12
C ASP A 209 5.50 15.49 -27.12
N ILE A 210 5.65 16.35 -26.08
CA ILE A 210 4.97 17.65 -26.03
C ILE A 210 5.35 18.53 -27.22
N ARG A 211 6.62 18.58 -27.63
CA ARG A 211 7.05 19.37 -28.79
C ARG A 211 6.41 18.84 -30.08
N ALA A 212 6.34 17.53 -30.25
CA ALA A 212 5.67 16.90 -31.39
C ALA A 212 4.16 17.25 -31.43
N ASN A 213 3.48 17.18 -30.28
CA ASN A 213 2.07 17.56 -30.19
C ASN A 213 1.83 19.03 -30.50
N ILE A 214 2.73 19.93 -30.09
CA ILE A 214 2.67 21.37 -30.43
C ILE A 214 2.84 21.57 -31.94
N GLU A 215 3.77 20.85 -32.55
CA GLU A 215 3.99 20.93 -34.01
C GLU A 215 2.77 20.43 -34.77
N GLU A 216 2.18 19.34 -34.35
CA GLU A 216 0.97 18.79 -34.96
C GLU A 216 -0.20 19.76 -34.83
N ALA A 217 -0.46 20.28 -33.63
CA ALA A 217 -1.52 21.27 -33.39
C ALA A 217 -1.33 22.57 -34.17
N GLY A 218 -0.07 22.92 -34.46
CA GLY A 218 0.27 24.14 -35.24
C GLY A 218 -0.04 24.04 -36.74
N LYS A 219 -0.44 22.87 -37.24
CA LYS A 219 -0.81 22.65 -38.64
C LYS A 219 -2.27 23.03 -38.94
N PHE A 220 -3.05 23.26 -37.93
CA PHE A 220 -4.49 23.60 -37.95
C PHE A 220 -4.73 25.03 -37.51
#